data_a7de8ddb7a14384993629211c18957f9
#
_entry.id   a7de8ddb7a14384993629211c18957f9
#
_cell.length_a   1.000
_cell.length_b   1.000
_cell.length_c   1.000
_cell.angle_alpha   90.00
_cell.angle_beta   90.00
_cell.angle_gamma   90.00
#
_symmetry.space_group_name_H-M   'P 1'
#
loop_
_entity.id
_entity.type
_entity.pdbx_description
1 polymer ?
#
loop_
_entity_poly.entity_id
_entity_poly.type
_entity_poly.pdbx_seq_one_letter_code
_entity_poly.pdbx_strand_id
1 'polypeptide(L)'
;MVDDSLKKYYIQILDKAKKDIHDCRIYIHDFKGRYSRLQELERSIKRLGFNTDGYDDDGRDGYVYVDNVSMNGIKELYARYRDCLSIDDTFYGDKPFDEIRLSLKNNRDKIIRRCKELGIAS
;
A
#
# COMPACT_ATOMS: atom_id res chain seq x y z
N MET A 1 24.95 -15.51 -5.62
CA MET A 1 23.83 -16.15 -6.35
C MET A 1 22.53 -15.85 -5.62
N VAL A 2 21.51 -15.45 -6.34
CA VAL A 2 20.22 -15.08 -5.76
C VAL A 2 19.37 -16.34 -5.57
N ASP A 3 18.78 -16.49 -4.38
CA ASP A 3 17.85 -17.56 -4.05
C ASP A 3 16.61 -17.47 -4.97
N ASP A 4 16.06 -18.61 -5.38
CA ASP A 4 14.88 -18.66 -6.24
C ASP A 4 13.66 -17.97 -5.63
N SER A 5 13.47 -18.08 -4.32
CA SER A 5 12.38 -17.40 -3.61
C SER A 5 12.53 -15.88 -3.69
N LEU A 6 13.73 -15.37 -3.50
CA LEU A 6 14.04 -13.95 -3.60
C LEU A 6 13.87 -13.45 -5.03
N LYS A 7 14.29 -14.24 -6.01
CA LYS A 7 14.12 -13.93 -7.43
C LYS A 7 12.64 -13.81 -7.79
N LYS A 8 11.80 -14.75 -7.37
CA LYS A 8 10.34 -14.70 -7.58
C LYS A 8 9.73 -13.46 -6.95
N TYR A 9 10.15 -13.13 -5.75
CA TYR A 9 9.69 -11.93 -5.04
C TYR A 9 9.98 -10.65 -5.84
N TYR A 10 11.23 -10.49 -6.31
CA TYR A 10 11.59 -9.31 -7.10
C TYR A 10 10.89 -9.26 -8.45
N ILE A 11 10.69 -10.39 -9.11
CA ILE A 11 9.94 -10.45 -10.36
C ILE A 11 8.51 -9.96 -10.16
N GLN A 12 7.84 -10.37 -9.08
CA GLN A 12 6.49 -9.92 -8.76
C GLN A 12 6.45 -8.40 -8.53
N ILE A 13 7.43 -7.85 -7.82
CA ILE A 13 7.50 -6.40 -7.57
C ILE A 13 7.72 -5.64 -8.89
N LEU A 14 8.58 -6.14 -9.75
CA LEU A 14 8.81 -5.53 -11.06
C LEU A 14 7.56 -5.55 -11.94
N ASP A 15 6.82 -6.65 -11.93
CA ASP A 15 5.57 -6.76 -12.68
C ASP A 15 4.52 -5.77 -12.17
N LYS A 16 4.41 -5.63 -10.86
CA LYS A 16 3.54 -4.62 -10.24
C LYS A 16 3.95 -3.21 -10.64
N ALA A 17 5.25 -2.91 -10.60
CA ALA A 17 5.77 -1.60 -10.97
C ALA A 17 5.45 -1.23 -12.42
N LYS A 18 5.53 -2.19 -13.34
CA LYS A 18 5.16 -1.99 -14.75
C LYS A 18 3.68 -1.65 -14.92
N LYS A 19 2.82 -2.10 -14.02
CA LYS A 19 1.38 -1.84 -14.02
C LYS A 19 1.00 -0.65 -13.15
N ASP A 20 1.98 0.15 -12.70
CA ASP A 20 1.78 1.24 -11.74
C ASP A 20 1.15 0.78 -10.43
N ILE A 21 1.50 -0.40 -9.96
CA ILE A 21 1.05 -0.92 -8.65
C ILE A 21 2.22 -0.83 -7.69
N HIS A 22 2.01 -0.21 -6.55
CA HIS A 22 3.04 -0.04 -5.53
C HIS A 22 3.06 -1.21 -4.55
N ASP A 23 4.27 -1.69 -4.24
CA ASP A 23 4.49 -2.73 -3.24
C ASP A 23 4.63 -2.06 -1.87
N CYS A 24 3.51 -1.65 -1.33
CA CYS A 24 3.43 -1.01 -0.03
C CYS A 24 2.19 -1.52 0.72
N ARG A 25 2.25 -1.43 2.04
CA ARG A 25 1.11 -1.81 2.89
C ARG A 25 0.28 -0.57 3.19
N ILE A 26 -0.95 -0.57 2.70
CA ILE A 26 -1.88 0.54 2.92
C ILE A 26 -2.96 0.08 3.88
N TYR A 27 -3.04 0.75 5.02
CA TYR A 27 -4.07 0.50 6.02
C TYR A 27 -4.92 1.75 6.21
N ILE A 28 -6.22 1.56 6.27
CA ILE A 28 -7.16 2.60 6.67
C ILE A 28 -7.70 2.21 8.03
N HIS A 29 -7.42 3.03 9.04
CA HIS A 29 -7.66 2.72 10.44
C HIS A 29 -9.00 3.26 10.92
N ASP A 30 -9.66 2.51 11.79
CA ASP A 30 -10.70 3.00 12.67
C ASP A 30 -10.23 2.78 14.10
N PHE A 31 -9.77 3.83 14.74
CA PHE A 31 -9.18 3.77 16.08
C PHE A 31 -10.18 3.38 17.18
N LYS A 32 -11.47 3.34 16.86
CA LYS A 32 -12.51 2.86 17.76
C LYS A 32 -12.90 1.41 17.52
N GLY A 33 -12.34 0.78 16.52
CA GLY A 33 -12.17 -0.62 16.21
C GLY A 33 -13.27 -1.62 16.55
N ARG A 34 -14.53 -1.38 16.16
CA ARG A 34 -15.58 -2.40 16.25
C ARG A 34 -15.75 -3.09 14.90
N TYR A 35 -15.93 -4.40 14.89
CA TYR A 35 -16.08 -5.17 13.66
C TYR A 35 -17.15 -4.63 12.71
N SER A 36 -18.31 -4.20 13.24
CA SER A 36 -19.37 -3.65 12.40
C SER A 36 -18.93 -2.39 11.63
N ARG A 37 -18.14 -1.54 12.27
CA ARG A 37 -17.61 -0.33 11.65
C ARG A 37 -16.53 -0.66 10.62
N LEU A 38 -15.69 -1.65 10.90
CA LEU A 38 -14.67 -2.11 9.96
C LEU A 38 -15.29 -2.74 8.73
N GLN A 39 -16.38 -3.50 8.88
CA GLN A 39 -17.14 -4.05 7.75
C GLN A 39 -17.72 -2.95 6.87
N GLU A 40 -18.27 -1.91 7.47
CA GLU A 40 -18.80 -0.75 6.71
C GLU A 40 -17.69 0.00 6.01
N LEU A 41 -16.55 0.20 6.69
CA LEU A 41 -15.37 0.84 6.09
C LEU A 41 -14.87 0.06 4.90
N GLU A 42 -14.74 -1.26 5.02
CA GLU A 42 -14.34 -2.13 3.91
C GLU A 42 -15.29 -2.01 2.72
N ARG A 43 -16.61 -2.05 2.97
CA ARG A 43 -17.61 -1.88 1.91
C ARG A 43 -17.48 -0.54 1.21
N SER A 44 -17.24 0.53 1.97
CA SER A 44 -17.06 1.87 1.41
C SER A 44 -15.84 1.95 0.50
N ILE A 45 -14.73 1.33 0.92
CA ILE A 45 -13.50 1.27 0.13
C ILE A 45 -13.73 0.44 -1.14
N LYS A 46 -14.40 -0.69 -1.05
CA LYS A 46 -14.75 -1.52 -2.21
C LYS A 46 -15.63 -0.78 -3.22
N ARG A 47 -16.58 0.02 -2.73
CA ARG A 47 -17.44 0.84 -3.61
C ARG A 47 -16.66 1.87 -4.41
N LEU A 48 -15.51 2.31 -3.91
CA LEU A 48 -14.62 3.20 -4.64
C LEU A 48 -13.81 2.49 -5.73
N GLY A 49 -13.91 1.16 -5.80
CA GLY A 49 -13.20 0.36 -6.81
C GLY A 49 -11.90 -0.25 -6.34
N PHE A 50 -11.58 -0.16 -5.04
CA PHE A 50 -10.34 -0.72 -4.50
C PHE A 50 -10.51 -2.17 -4.07
N ASN A 51 -9.42 -2.93 -4.17
CA ASN A 51 -9.33 -4.27 -3.63
C ASN A 51 -8.96 -4.20 -2.15
N THR A 52 -9.65 -4.96 -1.33
CA THR A 52 -9.34 -5.07 0.09
C THR A 52 -8.97 -6.51 0.41
N ASP A 53 -8.01 -6.68 1.32
CA ASP A 53 -7.59 -8.00 1.79
C ASP A 53 -8.07 -8.23 3.24
N GLY A 54 -9.31 -7.82 3.49
CA GLY A 54 -9.95 -7.98 4.78
C GLY A 54 -9.67 -6.85 5.77
N TYR A 55 -10.06 -7.09 6.99
CA TYR A 55 -9.87 -6.17 8.09
C TYR A 55 -9.48 -6.92 9.34
N ASP A 56 -8.83 -6.22 10.27
CA ASP A 56 -8.40 -6.80 11.53
C ASP A 56 -8.58 -5.80 12.67
N ASP A 57 -8.64 -6.29 13.88
CA ASP A 57 -8.83 -5.51 15.10
C ASP A 57 -7.97 -6.12 16.21
N ASP A 58 -7.05 -5.34 16.76
CA ASP A 58 -6.18 -5.75 17.86
C ASP A 58 -6.74 -5.34 19.24
N GLY A 59 -7.99 -4.88 19.28
CA GLY A 59 -8.66 -4.41 20.50
C GLY A 59 -8.43 -2.91 20.81
N ARG A 60 -7.48 -2.28 20.16
CA ARG A 60 -7.14 -0.84 20.30
C ARG A 60 -7.26 -0.09 19.01
N ASP A 61 -6.89 -0.74 17.92
CA ASP A 61 -6.87 -0.19 16.58
C ASP A 61 -7.44 -1.23 15.62
N GLY A 62 -8.45 -0.83 14.86
CA GLY A 62 -8.97 -1.63 13.77
C GLY A 62 -8.51 -1.03 12.44
N TYR A 63 -8.33 -1.87 11.44
CA TYR A 63 -7.91 -1.37 10.13
C TYR A 63 -8.42 -2.26 9.00
N VAL A 64 -8.57 -1.64 7.84
CA VAL A 64 -8.84 -2.33 6.57
C VAL A 64 -7.56 -2.27 5.73
N TYR A 65 -7.13 -3.42 5.23
CA TYR A 65 -5.97 -3.51 4.35
C TYR A 65 -6.39 -3.33 2.90
N VAL A 66 -5.78 -2.36 2.22
CA VAL A 66 -6.05 -2.09 0.79
C VAL A 66 -4.87 -2.59 -0.03
N ASP A 67 -5.17 -3.37 -1.07
CA ASP A 67 -4.18 -4.09 -1.85
C ASP A 67 -4.10 -3.60 -3.30
N ASN A 68 -2.93 -3.73 -3.91
CA ASN A 68 -2.67 -3.48 -5.34
C ASN A 68 -3.13 -2.09 -5.79
N VAL A 69 -2.63 -1.04 -5.14
CA VAL A 69 -3.07 0.32 -5.39
C VAL A 69 -2.08 1.08 -6.29
N SER A 70 -2.62 1.76 -7.31
CA SER A 70 -1.84 2.66 -8.16
C SER A 70 -1.53 3.98 -7.45
N MET A 71 -0.63 4.79 -8.02
CA MET A 71 -0.33 6.12 -7.48
C MET A 71 -1.58 6.99 -7.38
N ASN A 72 -2.42 6.99 -8.42
CA ASN A 72 -3.67 7.75 -8.40
C ASN A 72 -4.64 7.20 -7.35
N GLY A 73 -4.68 5.88 -7.16
CA GLY A 73 -5.48 5.25 -6.12
C GLY A 73 -5.04 5.66 -4.72
N ILE A 74 -3.75 5.69 -4.47
CA ILE A 74 -3.18 6.16 -3.20
C ILE A 74 -3.55 7.62 -2.95
N LYS A 75 -3.47 8.46 -3.98
CA LYS A 75 -3.86 9.87 -3.90
C LYS A 75 -5.33 10.02 -3.51
N GLU A 76 -6.21 9.24 -4.12
CA GLU A 76 -7.65 9.25 -3.82
C GLU A 76 -7.93 8.81 -2.39
N LEU A 77 -7.32 7.70 -1.96
CA LEU A 77 -7.47 7.20 -0.59
C LEU A 77 -6.94 8.21 0.42
N TYR A 78 -5.80 8.82 0.15
CA TYR A 78 -5.22 9.83 1.03
C TYR A 78 -6.12 11.07 1.15
N ALA A 79 -6.73 11.51 0.05
CA ALA A 79 -7.64 12.64 0.08
C ALA A 79 -8.88 12.37 0.95
N ARG A 80 -9.36 11.12 0.98
CA ARG A 80 -10.56 10.74 1.73
C ARG A 80 -10.27 10.36 3.19
N TYR A 81 -9.13 9.72 3.44
CA TYR A 81 -8.83 9.09 4.73
C TYR A 81 -7.51 9.60 5.34
N ARG A 82 -7.16 10.84 5.06
CA ARG A 82 -5.86 11.46 5.39
C ARG A 82 -5.38 11.14 6.81
N ASP A 83 -6.21 11.34 7.81
CA ASP A 83 -5.84 11.23 9.22
C ASP A 83 -5.79 9.78 9.72
N CYS A 84 -6.40 8.86 8.99
CA CYS A 84 -6.47 7.46 9.38
C CYS A 84 -5.81 6.51 8.38
N LEU A 85 -5.08 7.03 7.40
CA LEU A 85 -4.36 6.22 6.42
C LEU A 85 -2.90 6.10 6.80
N SER A 86 -2.38 4.87 6.84
CA SER A 86 -0.95 4.62 6.97
C SER A 86 -0.42 3.88 5.74
N ILE A 87 0.82 4.17 5.37
CA ILE A 87 1.55 3.51 4.31
C ILE A 87 2.84 3.00 4.92
N ASP A 88 3.06 1.68 4.88
CA ASP A 88 4.22 1.03 5.51
C ASP A 88 4.41 1.48 6.97
N ASP A 89 3.31 1.47 7.72
CA ASP A 89 3.23 1.85 9.13
C ASP A 89 3.52 3.34 9.43
N THR A 90 3.55 4.19 8.40
CA THR A 90 3.75 5.63 8.53
C THR A 90 2.47 6.40 8.28
N PHE A 91 2.09 7.26 9.22
CA PHE A 91 1.01 8.23 9.04
C PHE A 91 1.60 9.53 8.53
N TYR A 92 1.06 10.03 7.43
CA TYR A 92 1.56 11.26 6.81
C TYR A 92 0.84 12.53 7.29
N GLY A 93 -0.38 12.38 7.82
CA GLY A 93 -1.10 13.49 8.44
C GLY A 93 -1.27 14.70 7.55
N ASP A 94 -0.65 15.80 7.93
CA ASP A 94 -0.77 17.08 7.22
C ASP A 94 0.16 17.21 6.02
N LYS A 95 0.98 16.22 5.74
CA LYS A 95 1.96 16.33 4.67
C LYS A 95 1.29 16.37 3.30
N PRO A 96 1.80 17.17 2.35
CA PRO A 96 1.25 17.18 1.00
C PRO A 96 1.49 15.85 0.31
N PHE A 97 0.58 15.48 -0.58
CA PHE A 97 0.67 14.21 -1.29
C PHE A 97 1.97 14.07 -2.11
N ASP A 98 2.55 15.18 -2.57
CA ASP A 98 3.79 15.15 -3.32
C ASP A 98 4.96 14.53 -2.54
N GLU A 99 4.97 14.65 -1.21
CA GLU A 99 5.98 13.97 -0.38
C GLU A 99 5.77 12.46 -0.38
N ILE A 100 4.53 12.01 -0.32
CA ILE A 100 4.18 10.59 -0.41
C ILE A 100 4.57 10.05 -1.79
N ARG A 101 4.22 10.77 -2.84
CA ARG A 101 4.57 10.42 -4.22
C ARG A 101 6.07 10.24 -4.38
N LEU A 102 6.85 11.18 -3.88
CA LEU A 102 8.31 11.12 -3.96
C LEU A 102 8.87 9.91 -3.19
N SER A 103 8.38 9.67 -2.00
CA SER A 103 8.80 8.53 -1.18
C SER A 103 8.53 7.19 -1.88
N LEU A 104 7.32 7.02 -2.43
CA LEU A 104 6.94 5.79 -3.14
C LEU A 104 7.75 5.62 -4.42
N LYS A 105 7.99 6.69 -5.16
CA LYS A 105 8.83 6.66 -6.35
C LYS A 105 10.26 6.26 -6.01
N ASN A 106 10.82 6.81 -4.95
CA ASN A 106 12.17 6.49 -4.51
C ASN A 106 12.29 5.02 -4.10
N ASN A 107 11.29 4.49 -3.41
CA ASN A 107 11.27 3.07 -3.05
C ASN A 107 11.21 2.17 -4.28
N ARG A 108 10.37 2.52 -5.26
CA ARG A 108 10.29 1.80 -6.53
C ARG A 108 11.64 1.81 -7.26
N ASP A 109 12.27 2.97 -7.35
CA ASP A 109 13.56 3.13 -8.03
C ASP A 109 14.65 2.30 -7.36
N LYS A 110 14.65 2.24 -6.03
CA LYS A 110 15.59 1.39 -5.26
C LYS A 110 15.41 -0.09 -5.61
N ILE A 111 14.18 -0.55 -5.68
CA ILE A 111 13.87 -1.95 -5.99
C ILE A 111 14.32 -2.28 -7.41
N ILE A 112 14.02 -1.42 -8.38
CA ILE A 112 14.43 -1.59 -9.78
C ILE A 112 15.95 -1.66 -9.87
N ARG A 113 16.64 -0.76 -9.19
CA ARG A 113 18.11 -0.73 -9.16
C ARG A 113 18.67 -2.00 -8.54
N ARG A 114 18.09 -2.45 -7.43
CA ARG A 114 18.50 -3.69 -6.76
C ARG A 114 18.33 -4.91 -7.66
N CYS A 115 17.25 -4.98 -8.41
CA CYS A 115 17.01 -6.05 -9.38
C CYS A 115 18.11 -6.07 -10.46
N LYS A 116 18.51 -4.92 -10.97
CA LYS A 116 19.60 -4.82 -11.95
C LYS A 116 20.92 -5.30 -11.36
N GLU A 117 21.23 -4.90 -10.13
CA GLU A 117 22.46 -5.35 -9.44
C GLU A 117 22.50 -6.86 -9.25
N LEU A 118 21.36 -7.47 -9.01
CA LEU A 118 21.23 -8.92 -8.80
C LEU A 118 21.09 -9.71 -10.11
N GLY A 119 21.11 -9.04 -11.27
CA GLY A 119 20.95 -9.68 -12.55
C GLY A 119 19.55 -10.20 -12.83
N ILE A 120 18.55 -9.70 -12.13
CA ILE A 120 17.16 -10.07 -12.34
C ILE A 120 16.62 -9.25 -13.51
N ALA A 121 16.08 -9.91 -14.52
CA ALA A 121 15.56 -9.25 -15.72
C ALA A 121 14.38 -8.34 -15.38
N SER A 122 14.43 -7.16 -15.94
CA SER A 122 13.33 -6.19 -15.86
C SER A 122 12.39 -6.33 -17.07
#